data_f11f53128a7d5256cbb216275e1337e4
#
_entry.id   f11f53128a7d5256cbb216275e1337e4
#
_cell.length_a   1.000
_cell.length_b   1.000
_cell.length_c   1.000
_cell.angle_alpha   90.00
_cell.angle_beta   90.00
_cell.angle_gamma   90.00
#
_symmetry.space_group_name_H-M   'P 1'
#
loop_
_entity.id
_entity.type
_entity.pdbx_description
1 polymer ?
#
loop_
_entity_poly.entity_id
_entity_poly.type
_entity_poly.pdbx_seq_one_letter_code
_entity_poly.pdbx_strand_id
1 'polypeptide(L)'
;MKELKHLGSYGLILDNDNIVLISKVGGPYDGKLDLPGGTIEFGETPEETLKRELEEEVGIKVIDYELFDGNSVNVTWNHKGQLESIHHIGFFYKINKYENNIKSNIAIDSINDDSRGAKFYNIKELKKEQLSNIALLEIEKLGYKFD
;
A
#
# COMPACT_ATOMS: atom_id res chain seq x y z
N MET A 1 -1.01 -26.20 -5.14
CA MET A 1 -1.03 -24.79 -4.64
C MET A 1 -1.54 -23.88 -5.73
N LYS A 2 -2.46 -23.01 -5.39
CA LYS A 2 -2.99 -22.04 -6.35
C LYS A 2 -2.04 -20.87 -6.50
N GLU A 3 -1.76 -20.49 -7.72
CA GLU A 3 -0.87 -19.36 -8.03
C GLU A 3 -1.68 -18.22 -8.63
N LEU A 4 -1.49 -17.03 -8.08
CA LEU A 4 -2.21 -15.82 -8.49
C LEU A 4 -1.23 -14.68 -8.72
N LYS A 5 -1.60 -13.76 -9.59
CA LYS A 5 -0.86 -12.51 -9.80
C LYS A 5 -1.70 -11.35 -9.31
N HIS A 6 -1.04 -10.41 -8.65
CA HIS A 6 -1.68 -9.18 -8.19
C HIS A 6 -0.82 -8.02 -8.67
N LEU A 7 -1.37 -7.19 -9.54
CA LEU A 7 -0.69 -5.99 -10.04
C LEU A 7 -1.31 -4.78 -9.38
N GLY A 8 -0.49 -4.00 -8.70
CA GLY A 8 -0.95 -2.84 -7.94
C GLY A 8 -0.13 -1.59 -8.18
N SER A 9 -0.71 -0.46 -7.81
CA SER A 9 -0.09 0.85 -7.87
C SER A 9 -0.23 1.51 -6.52
N TYR A 10 0.87 2.04 -5.97
CA TYR A 10 0.94 2.48 -4.58
C TYR A 10 1.64 3.82 -4.45
N GLY A 11 1.29 4.57 -3.40
CA GLY A 11 1.87 5.87 -3.12
C GLY A 11 2.76 5.90 -1.88
N LEU A 12 3.89 6.59 -2.02
CA LEU A 12 4.77 6.93 -0.90
C LEU A 12 4.49 8.39 -0.56
N ILE A 13 3.74 8.59 0.52
CA ILE A 13 3.37 9.94 0.99
C ILE A 13 4.21 10.21 2.23
N LEU A 14 5.19 11.08 2.09
CA LEU A 14 6.21 11.31 3.10
C LEU A 14 6.12 12.73 3.66
N ASP A 15 6.35 12.85 4.96
CA ASP A 15 6.55 14.13 5.64
C ASP A 15 7.68 13.91 6.63
N ASN A 16 8.90 14.33 6.26
CA ASN A 16 10.13 14.03 7.00
C ASN A 16 10.27 12.51 7.18
N ASP A 17 10.33 12.03 8.42
CA ASP A 17 10.43 10.59 8.71
C ASP A 17 9.07 9.90 8.85
N ASN A 18 7.99 10.61 8.53
CA ASN A 18 6.65 10.05 8.62
C ASN A 18 6.16 9.60 7.25
N ILE A 19 5.48 8.47 7.21
CA ILE A 19 4.91 7.91 6.00
C ILE A 19 3.45 7.51 6.25
N VAL A 20 2.61 7.73 5.24
CA VAL A 20 1.22 7.29 5.32
C VAL A 20 1.14 5.80 5.05
N LEU A 21 0.54 5.07 5.99
CA LEU A 21 0.29 3.64 5.85
C LEU A 21 -1.17 3.35 6.19
N ILE A 22 -1.66 2.25 5.67
CA ILE A 22 -2.99 1.72 5.97
C ILE A 22 -2.87 0.40 6.72
N SER A 23 -3.80 0.19 7.66
CA SER A 23 -3.89 -1.06 8.40
C SER A 23 -4.74 -2.04 7.60
N LYS A 24 -4.16 -3.15 7.19
CA LYS A 24 -4.85 -4.14 6.38
C LYS A 24 -5.68 -5.10 7.22
N VAL A 25 -6.87 -5.41 6.72
CA VAL A 25 -7.78 -6.37 7.34
C VAL A 25 -8.16 -7.40 6.29
N GLY A 26 -7.91 -8.67 6.58
CA GLY A 26 -8.14 -9.74 5.61
C GLY A 26 -7.02 -9.82 4.58
N GLY A 27 -7.08 -10.83 3.73
CA GLY A 27 -6.09 -11.04 2.69
C GLY A 27 -4.72 -11.48 3.21
N PRO A 28 -3.73 -11.57 2.32
CA PRO A 28 -2.39 -12.07 2.68
C PRO A 28 -1.61 -11.15 3.62
N TYR A 29 -2.01 -9.89 3.75
CA TYR A 29 -1.35 -8.93 4.63
C TYR A 29 -2.18 -8.57 5.87
N ASP A 30 -3.11 -9.43 6.24
CA ASP A 30 -3.96 -9.20 7.41
C ASP A 30 -3.13 -8.87 8.65
N GLY A 31 -3.53 -7.80 9.35
CA GLY A 31 -2.84 -7.33 10.54
C GLY A 31 -1.57 -6.53 10.29
N LYS A 32 -1.21 -6.28 9.05
CA LYS A 32 0.01 -5.55 8.70
C LYS A 32 -0.33 -4.13 8.26
N LEU A 33 0.69 -3.26 8.35
CA LEU A 33 0.64 -1.92 7.78
C LEU A 33 1.18 -1.98 6.35
N ASP A 34 0.47 -1.35 5.44
CA ASP A 34 0.80 -1.42 4.02
C ASP A 34 0.78 -0.03 3.40
N LEU A 35 1.35 0.09 2.21
CA LEU A 35 1.31 1.33 1.45
C LEU A 35 -0.11 1.54 0.89
N PRO A 36 -0.59 2.79 0.87
CA PRO A 36 -1.88 3.07 0.23
C PRO A 36 -1.79 2.86 -1.27
N GLY A 37 -2.86 2.34 -1.84
CA GLY A 37 -2.94 1.99 -3.25
C GLY A 37 -3.79 0.77 -3.45
N GLY A 38 -3.70 0.17 -4.60
CA GLY A 38 -4.50 -1.02 -4.86
C GLY A 38 -4.35 -1.57 -6.26
N THR A 39 -5.24 -2.49 -6.59
CA THR A 39 -5.22 -3.26 -7.82
C THR A 39 -5.44 -2.38 -9.05
N ILE A 40 -4.58 -2.57 -10.05
CA ILE A 40 -4.76 -1.94 -11.36
C ILE A 40 -5.90 -2.68 -12.05
N GLU A 41 -6.99 -1.95 -12.31
CA GLU A 41 -8.15 -2.53 -12.96
C GLU A 41 -7.94 -2.58 -14.46
N PHE A 42 -8.68 -3.47 -15.12
CA PHE A 42 -8.59 -3.63 -16.56
C PHE A 42 -8.77 -2.29 -17.26
N GLY A 43 -7.79 -1.94 -18.09
CA GLY A 43 -7.83 -0.70 -18.86
C GLY A 43 -7.25 0.51 -18.17
N GLU A 44 -6.93 0.41 -16.87
CA GLU A 44 -6.29 1.53 -16.17
C GLU A 44 -4.79 1.53 -16.38
N THR A 45 -4.22 2.73 -16.47
CA THR A 45 -2.77 2.88 -16.33
C THR A 45 -2.42 2.84 -14.85
N PRO A 46 -1.15 2.55 -14.50
CA PRO A 46 -0.73 2.62 -13.08
C PRO A 46 -0.99 3.99 -12.45
N GLU A 47 -0.85 5.08 -13.20
CA GLU A 47 -1.10 6.44 -12.69
C GLU A 47 -2.58 6.68 -12.41
N GLU A 48 -3.46 6.15 -13.27
CA GLU A 48 -4.91 6.26 -13.05
C GLU A 48 -5.33 5.51 -11.79
N THR A 49 -4.77 4.31 -11.60
CA THR A 49 -5.01 3.51 -10.40
C THR A 49 -4.51 4.25 -9.15
N LEU A 50 -3.30 4.81 -9.23
CA LEU A 50 -2.72 5.57 -8.13
C LEU A 50 -3.67 6.68 -7.65
N LYS A 51 -4.14 7.49 -8.59
CA LYS A 51 -5.01 8.63 -8.28
C LYS A 51 -6.34 8.18 -7.68
N ARG A 52 -6.95 7.17 -8.30
CA ARG A 52 -8.22 6.63 -7.82
C ARG A 52 -8.10 6.05 -6.43
N GLU A 53 -7.11 5.18 -6.22
CA GLU A 53 -6.93 4.50 -4.94
C GLU A 53 -6.58 5.46 -3.81
N LEU A 54 -5.71 6.44 -4.06
CA LEU A 54 -5.33 7.40 -3.02
C LEU A 54 -6.50 8.31 -2.65
N GLU A 55 -7.39 8.61 -3.59
CA GLU A 55 -8.60 9.34 -3.28
C GLU A 55 -9.55 8.49 -2.43
N GLU A 56 -9.74 7.23 -2.79
CA GLU A 56 -10.63 6.32 -2.06
C GLU A 56 -10.11 6.00 -0.65
N GLU A 57 -8.84 5.62 -0.53
CA GLU A 57 -8.27 5.15 0.74
C GLU A 57 -7.76 6.26 1.64
N VAL A 58 -7.21 7.31 1.06
CA VAL A 58 -6.52 8.35 1.83
C VAL A 58 -7.32 9.66 1.84
N GLY A 59 -8.15 9.87 0.84
CA GLY A 59 -8.97 11.07 0.71
C GLY A 59 -8.23 12.25 0.06
N ILE A 60 -7.08 12.01 -0.55
CA ILE A 60 -6.30 13.07 -1.19
C ILE A 60 -6.49 13.09 -2.69
N LYS A 61 -6.27 14.25 -3.29
CA LYS A 61 -6.18 14.42 -4.73
C LYS A 61 -4.71 14.58 -5.10
N VAL A 62 -4.17 13.62 -5.82
CA VAL A 62 -2.77 13.63 -6.25
C VAL A 62 -2.56 14.70 -7.33
N ILE A 63 -1.61 15.60 -7.11
CA ILE A 63 -1.31 16.70 -8.03
C ILE A 63 0.01 16.46 -8.75
N ASP A 64 1.07 16.15 -8.00
CA ASP A 64 2.39 15.91 -8.56
C ASP A 64 2.98 14.65 -7.96
N TYR A 65 3.57 13.82 -8.81
CA TYR A 65 4.10 12.52 -8.41
C TYR A 65 5.18 12.08 -9.39
N GLU A 66 6.01 11.15 -8.94
CA GLU A 66 7.04 10.56 -9.80
C GLU A 66 7.18 9.07 -9.50
N LEU A 67 7.48 8.30 -10.53
CA LEU A 67 7.74 6.87 -10.36
C LEU A 67 9.04 6.71 -9.58
N PHE A 68 8.95 5.99 -8.47
CA PHE A 68 10.09 5.71 -7.60
C PHE A 68 10.68 4.32 -7.89
N ASP A 69 9.81 3.31 -8.03
CA ASP A 69 10.28 1.94 -8.16
C ASP A 69 9.21 1.03 -8.76
N GLY A 70 9.66 -0.05 -9.37
CA GLY A 70 8.85 -1.22 -9.70
C GLY A 70 9.48 -2.42 -9.01
N ASN A 71 8.68 -3.22 -8.32
CA ASN A 71 9.20 -4.35 -7.56
C ASN A 71 8.15 -5.44 -7.40
N SER A 72 8.57 -6.58 -6.92
CA SER A 72 7.64 -7.69 -6.68
C SER A 72 8.07 -8.54 -5.51
N VAL A 73 7.10 -9.21 -4.92
CA VAL A 73 7.32 -10.20 -3.85
C VAL A 73 6.40 -11.38 -4.10
N ASN A 74 6.75 -12.53 -3.56
CA ASN A 74 5.88 -13.69 -3.52
C ASN A 74 5.41 -13.88 -2.08
N VAL A 75 4.10 -13.99 -1.90
CA VAL A 75 3.49 -14.19 -0.59
C VAL A 75 2.66 -15.47 -0.63
N THR A 76 2.91 -16.36 0.32
CA THR A 76 2.11 -17.58 0.47
C THR A 76 1.26 -17.44 1.72
N TRP A 77 -0.03 -17.72 1.59
CA TRP A 77 -0.95 -17.65 2.71
C TRP A 77 -2.04 -18.71 2.59
N ASN A 78 -2.72 -18.96 3.70
CA ASN A 78 -3.82 -19.92 3.73
C ASN A 78 -5.13 -19.17 3.58
N HIS A 79 -5.84 -19.41 2.46
CA HIS A 79 -7.13 -18.81 2.19
C HIS A 79 -8.19 -19.90 2.27
N LYS A 80 -8.97 -19.89 3.34
CA LYS A 80 -10.08 -20.83 3.56
C LYS A 80 -9.62 -22.29 3.44
N GLY A 81 -8.50 -22.61 4.03
CA GLY A 81 -7.96 -23.97 4.04
C GLY A 81 -7.14 -24.34 2.81
N GLN A 82 -7.01 -23.43 1.83
CA GLN A 82 -6.23 -23.68 0.62
C GLN A 82 -5.01 -22.74 0.58
N LEU A 83 -3.85 -23.32 0.34
CA LEU A 83 -2.63 -22.51 0.17
C LEU A 83 -2.65 -21.80 -1.18
N GLU A 84 -2.37 -20.52 -1.15
CA GLU A 84 -2.23 -19.67 -2.33
C GLU A 84 -0.87 -18.99 -2.31
N SER A 85 -0.21 -18.96 -3.46
CA SER A 85 0.99 -18.17 -3.66
C SER A 85 0.63 -16.98 -4.53
N ILE A 86 0.89 -15.77 -4.04
CA ILE A 86 0.56 -14.54 -4.74
C ILE A 86 1.84 -13.87 -5.20
N HIS A 87 1.97 -13.68 -6.51
CA HIS A 87 3.03 -12.88 -7.10
C HIS A 87 2.53 -11.43 -7.14
N HIS A 88 2.94 -10.66 -6.15
CA HIS A 88 2.51 -9.27 -6.00
C HIS A 88 3.52 -8.35 -6.68
N ILE A 89 3.08 -7.73 -7.77
CA ILE A 89 3.89 -6.83 -8.60
C ILE A 89 3.35 -5.43 -8.40
N GLY A 90 4.23 -4.48 -8.07
CA GLY A 90 3.81 -3.13 -7.76
C GLY A 90 4.60 -2.05 -8.48
N PHE A 91 3.89 -0.95 -8.76
CA PHE A 91 4.48 0.32 -9.18
C PHE A 91 4.36 1.27 -8.00
N PHE A 92 5.47 1.93 -7.64
CA PHE A 92 5.54 2.77 -6.45
C PHE A 92 5.90 4.19 -6.84
N TYR A 93 5.06 5.14 -6.42
CA TYR A 93 5.18 6.54 -6.78
C TYR A 93 5.41 7.39 -5.53
N LYS A 94 6.36 8.31 -5.60
CA LYS A 94 6.49 9.36 -4.59
C LYS A 94 5.47 10.43 -4.90
N ILE A 95 4.70 10.81 -3.89
CA ILE A 95 3.69 11.86 -4.03
C ILE A 95 4.30 13.16 -3.56
N ASN A 96 4.59 14.05 -4.51
CA ASN A 96 5.27 15.32 -4.23
C ASN A 96 4.31 16.42 -3.84
N LYS A 97 3.08 16.36 -4.33
CA LYS A 97 2.07 17.38 -4.03
C LYS A 97 0.67 16.77 -4.11
N TYR A 98 -0.16 17.12 -3.16
CA TYR A 98 -1.55 16.69 -3.15
C TYR A 98 -2.44 17.74 -2.48
N GLU A 99 -3.74 17.67 -2.76
CA GLU A 99 -4.76 18.50 -2.13
C GLU A 99 -5.60 17.66 -1.18
N ASN A 100 -6.26 18.34 -0.27
CA ASN A 100 -7.10 17.78 0.79
C ASN A 100 -6.27 17.15 1.92
N ASN A 101 -6.92 16.97 3.06
CA ASN A 101 -6.29 16.39 4.24
C ASN A 101 -6.44 14.87 4.22
N ILE A 102 -5.45 14.19 4.77
CA ILE A 102 -5.47 12.74 4.90
C ILE A 102 -6.56 12.34 5.88
N LYS A 103 -7.44 11.43 5.44
CA LYS A 103 -8.53 10.92 6.25
C LYS A 103 -8.11 9.68 7.00
N SER A 104 -8.07 9.79 8.33
CA SER A 104 -7.63 8.69 9.19
C SER A 104 -8.73 7.68 9.51
N ASN A 105 -10.00 7.98 9.23
CA ASN A 105 -11.12 7.08 9.50
C ASN A 105 -12.04 7.03 8.28
N ILE A 106 -11.51 6.51 7.19
CA ILE A 106 -12.32 6.25 6.01
C ILE A 106 -13.28 5.11 6.34
N ALA A 107 -14.53 5.29 5.92
CA ALA A 107 -15.66 4.46 6.31
C ALA A 107 -15.33 2.97 6.38
N ILE A 108 -15.44 2.43 7.59
CA ILE A 108 -15.22 1.02 7.89
C ILE A 108 -16.36 0.16 7.34
N ASP A 109 -17.46 0.78 6.93
CA ASP A 109 -18.66 0.12 6.46
C ASP A 109 -18.64 -0.25 4.97
N SER A 110 -17.55 0.02 4.28
CA SER A 110 -17.36 -0.54 2.94
C SER A 110 -16.96 -2.01 3.08
N ILE A 111 -17.88 -2.90 2.86
CA ILE A 111 -17.67 -4.33 3.05
C ILE A 111 -16.61 -4.92 2.10
N ASN A 112 -16.25 -4.16 1.06
CA ASN A 112 -15.25 -4.59 0.09
C ASN A 112 -13.87 -3.94 0.34
N ASP A 113 -13.78 -3.07 1.33
CA ASP A 113 -12.55 -2.37 1.66
C ASP A 113 -11.82 -3.15 2.75
N ASP A 114 -10.60 -3.60 2.44
CA ASP A 114 -9.75 -4.33 3.38
C ASP A 114 -8.83 -3.43 4.17
N SER A 115 -9.01 -2.11 4.11
CA SER A 115 -8.22 -1.15 4.87
C SER A 115 -9.00 -0.61 6.07
N ARG A 116 -8.27 -0.12 7.08
CA ARG A 116 -8.85 0.47 8.30
C ARG A 116 -8.47 1.94 8.44
N GLY A 117 -8.33 2.62 7.32
CA GLY A 117 -7.97 4.01 7.30
C GLY A 117 -6.48 4.23 7.19
N ALA A 118 -6.13 5.45 6.83
CA ALA A 118 -4.76 5.86 6.58
C ALA A 118 -4.32 6.87 7.63
N LYS A 119 -3.06 6.80 8.04
CA LYS A 119 -2.48 7.82 8.90
C LYS A 119 -0.97 7.83 8.76
N PHE A 120 -0.33 8.90 9.23
CA PHE A 120 1.13 8.98 9.28
C PHE A 120 1.69 8.14 10.41
N TYR A 121 2.76 7.44 10.11
CA TYR A 121 3.56 6.68 11.07
C TYR A 121 4.99 7.15 11.01
N ASN A 122 5.63 7.31 12.16
CA ASN A 122 7.06 7.62 12.20
C ASN A 122 7.83 6.33 11.86
N ILE A 123 8.52 6.35 10.73
CA ILE A 123 9.26 5.19 10.23
C ILE A 123 10.28 4.69 11.25
N LYS A 124 10.93 5.61 11.96
CA LYS A 124 11.95 5.26 12.95
C LYS A 124 11.40 4.51 14.16
N GLU A 125 10.10 4.59 14.39
CA GLU A 125 9.44 3.90 15.50
C GLU A 125 8.79 2.59 15.07
N LEU A 126 8.76 2.30 13.77
CA LEU A 126 8.17 1.09 13.25
C LEU A 126 9.11 -0.10 13.38
N LYS A 127 8.53 -1.27 13.60
CA LYS A 127 9.25 -2.55 13.57
C LYS A 127 8.92 -3.26 12.27
N LYS A 128 9.89 -3.97 11.71
CA LYS A 128 9.70 -4.65 10.41
C LYS A 128 8.52 -5.63 10.43
N GLU A 129 8.25 -6.23 11.59
CA GLU A 129 7.16 -7.20 11.74
C GLU A 129 5.78 -6.56 11.58
N GLN A 130 5.69 -5.24 11.72
CA GLN A 130 4.44 -4.50 11.54
C GLN A 130 4.09 -4.26 10.07
N LEU A 131 5.07 -4.41 9.18
CA LEU A 131 4.95 -4.01 7.77
C LEU A 131 4.68 -5.20 6.87
N SER A 132 3.88 -4.96 5.82
CA SER A 132 3.77 -5.93 4.72
C SER A 132 5.13 -6.08 4.05
N ASN A 133 5.36 -7.21 3.40
CA ASN A 133 6.64 -7.46 2.72
C ASN A 133 6.98 -6.37 1.73
N ILE A 134 6.00 -5.92 0.97
CA ILE A 134 6.22 -4.93 -0.09
C ILE A 134 6.45 -3.53 0.48
N ALA A 135 5.74 -3.17 1.56
CA ALA A 135 5.99 -1.90 2.24
C ALA A 135 7.39 -1.87 2.83
N LEU A 136 7.82 -2.97 3.45
CA LEU A 136 9.17 -3.08 4.01
C LEU A 136 10.24 -2.85 2.94
N LEU A 137 10.11 -3.51 1.78
CA LEU A 137 11.06 -3.36 0.69
C LEU A 137 11.17 -1.90 0.23
N GLU A 138 10.04 -1.23 0.06
CA GLU A 138 10.04 0.15 -0.46
C GLU A 138 10.56 1.14 0.57
N ILE A 139 10.24 0.96 1.84
CA ILE A 139 10.75 1.82 2.90
C ILE A 139 12.26 1.64 3.04
N GLU A 140 12.77 0.42 2.91
CA GLU A 140 14.21 0.17 2.91
C GLU A 140 14.90 0.85 1.72
N LYS A 141 14.26 0.87 0.57
CA LYS A 141 14.78 1.58 -0.61
C LYS A 141 14.85 3.08 -0.42
N LEU A 142 14.02 3.64 0.46
CA LEU A 142 14.11 5.05 0.83
C LEU A 142 15.34 5.37 1.68
N GLY A 143 16.02 4.34 2.20
CA GLY A 143 17.23 4.49 2.99
C GLY A 143 17.09 4.13 4.46
N TYR A 144 15.91 3.70 4.89
CA TYR A 144 15.69 3.28 6.28
C TYR A 144 16.12 1.84 6.48
N LYS A 145 16.61 1.55 7.69
CA LYS A 145 17.03 0.20 8.07
C LYS A 145 16.25 -0.25 9.30
N PHE A 146 15.85 -1.50 9.29
CA PHE A 146 15.16 -2.12 10.42
C PHE A 146 16.02 -3.21 11.03
N ASP A 147 15.99 -3.29 12.34
CA ASP A 147 16.72 -4.33 13.09
C ASP A 147 16.05 -5.70 12.96
#